data_f0e1a5f3f90673cf7c15e522ab2100a9
#
_entry.id   f0e1a5f3f90673cf7c15e522ab2100a9
#
_cell.length_a   1.000
_cell.length_b   1.000
_cell.length_c   1.000
_cell.angle_alpha   90.00
_cell.angle_beta   90.00
_cell.angle_gamma   90.00
#
_symmetry.space_group_name_H-M   'P 1'
#
loop_
_entity.id
_entity.type
_entity.pdbx_description
1 polymer ?
#
loop_
_entity_poly.entity_id
_entity_poly.type
_entity_poly.pdbx_seq_one_letter_code
_entity_poly.pdbx_strand_id
1 'polypeptide(L)'
;GRADDITKVKGVLLAPSAIEEVVRGIEGLGDEYEVVVDKMGDVDRITLKVELMPGRQDIRQAVEGQLKDQLRLKTNLGYHLEFHEYETLPRYDVKAKRFKDLRKAH
;
A
#
# COMPACT_ATOMS: atom_id res chain seq x y z
N GLY A 1 12.32 -2.90 18.04
CA GLY A 1 11.45 -2.24 17.99
C GLY A 1 10.14 -2.64 17.56
N ARG A 2 9.49 -2.23 17.53
CA ARG A 2 8.53 -2.47 17.21
C ARG A 2 8.17 -2.26 16.21
N ALA A 3 7.65 -2.77 15.94
CA ALA A 3 7.73 -2.96 14.62
C ALA A 3 6.73 -2.20 13.84
N ASP A 4 5.56 -2.02 14.30
CA ASP A 4 4.56 -1.28 13.60
C ASP A 4 4.34 0.09 14.21
N ASP A 5 4.38 1.11 13.38
CA ASP A 5 3.97 2.44 13.79
C ASP A 5 2.53 2.62 13.36
N ILE A 6 1.62 2.30 14.26
CA ILE A 6 0.21 2.39 13.95
C ILE A 6 -0.18 3.84 13.74
N THR A 7 -0.87 4.11 12.65
CA THR A 7 -1.24 5.45 12.21
C THR A 7 -2.75 5.53 12.09
N LYS A 8 -3.31 6.66 12.52
CA LYS A 8 -4.76 6.85 12.41
C LYS A 8 -5.07 7.52 11.08
N VAL A 9 -5.90 6.88 10.28
CA VAL A 9 -6.30 7.39 8.97
C VAL A 9 -7.81 7.32 8.88
N LYS A 10 -8.46 8.42 8.59
CA LYS A 10 -9.91 8.49 8.52
C LYS A 10 -10.58 7.94 9.78
N GLY A 11 -9.95 8.17 10.93
CA GLY A 11 -10.46 7.67 12.20
C GLY A 11 -10.21 6.21 12.46
N VAL A 12 -9.50 5.51 11.60
CA VAL A 12 -9.22 4.08 11.73
C VAL A 12 -7.75 3.88 12.02
N LEU A 13 -7.45 2.99 12.96
CA LEU A 13 -6.06 2.67 13.27
C LEU A 13 -5.52 1.70 12.22
N LEU A 14 -4.46 2.11 11.55
CA LEU A 14 -3.87 1.35 10.46
C LEU A 14 -2.48 0.89 10.85
N ALA A 15 -2.27 -0.42 10.82
CA ALA A 15 -0.96 -1.02 11.06
C ALA A 15 -0.31 -1.29 9.70
N PRO A 16 0.90 -0.76 9.44
CA PRO A 16 1.55 -1.01 8.16
C PRO A 16 1.74 -2.48 7.85
N SER A 17 1.93 -3.32 8.84
CA SER A 17 2.09 -4.76 8.61
C SER A 17 0.85 -5.40 8.00
N ALA A 18 -0.33 -4.84 8.25
CA ALA A 18 -1.55 -5.38 7.65
C ALA A 18 -1.52 -5.20 6.13
N ILE A 19 -1.01 -4.06 5.67
CA ILE A 19 -0.87 -3.84 4.23
C ILE A 19 0.14 -4.80 3.65
N GLU A 20 1.25 -5.01 4.34
CA GLU A 20 2.28 -5.93 3.87
C GLU A 20 1.72 -7.33 3.71
N GLU A 21 0.95 -7.80 4.67
CA GLU A 21 0.35 -9.14 4.58
C GLU A 21 -0.52 -9.28 3.34
N VAL A 22 -1.31 -8.26 3.04
CA VAL A 22 -2.16 -8.31 1.86
C VAL A 22 -1.32 -8.36 0.59
N VAL A 23 -0.33 -7.48 0.48
CA VAL A 23 0.50 -7.42 -0.72
C VAL A 23 1.23 -8.74 -0.94
N ARG A 24 1.81 -9.30 0.13
CA ARG A 24 2.56 -10.56 0.02
C ARG A 24 1.68 -11.76 -0.32
N GLY A 25 0.38 -11.67 -0.04
CA GLY A 25 -0.53 -12.76 -0.29
C GLY A 25 -1.15 -12.77 -1.66
N ILE A 26 -0.86 -11.78 -2.51
CA ILE A 26 -1.49 -11.68 -3.82
C ILE A 26 -0.47 -12.05 -4.90
N GLU A 27 -0.81 -13.03 -5.71
CA GLU A 27 0.05 -13.46 -6.81
C GLU A 27 0.08 -12.41 -7.91
N GLY A 28 1.21 -12.27 -8.57
CA GLY A 28 1.36 -11.35 -9.68
C GLY A 28 1.99 -10.03 -9.31
N LEU A 29 2.22 -9.79 -8.02
CA LEU A 29 2.86 -8.57 -7.56
C LEU A 29 4.33 -8.83 -7.27
N GLY A 30 5.15 -7.80 -7.50
CA GLY A 30 6.56 -7.86 -7.16
C GLY A 30 6.79 -7.73 -5.66
N ASP A 31 8.06 -7.69 -5.27
CA ASP A 31 8.45 -7.68 -3.87
C ASP A 31 8.35 -6.29 -3.24
N GLU A 32 8.38 -5.25 -4.05
CA GLU A 32 8.39 -3.90 -3.51
C GLU A 32 7.04 -3.24 -3.60
N TYR A 33 6.75 -2.42 -2.63
CA TYR A 33 5.55 -1.61 -2.62
C TYR A 33 5.83 -0.35 -1.80
N GLU A 34 4.96 0.63 -1.94
CA GLU A 34 5.10 1.87 -1.18
C GLU A 34 3.72 2.37 -0.81
N VAL A 35 3.57 2.86 0.41
CA VAL A 35 2.30 3.42 0.89
C VAL A 35 2.52 4.89 1.17
N VAL A 36 1.65 5.72 0.62
CA VAL A 36 1.70 7.17 0.85
C VAL A 36 0.37 7.60 1.43
N VAL A 37 0.42 8.25 2.58
CA VAL A 37 -0.78 8.81 3.22
C VAL A 37 -0.67 10.31 3.12
N ASP A 38 -1.66 10.95 2.50
CA ASP A 38 -1.68 12.40 2.40
C ASP A 38 -3.12 12.89 2.54
N LYS A 39 -3.33 14.16 2.30
CA LYS A 39 -4.65 14.75 2.35
C LYS A 39 -5.04 15.33 1.02
N MET A 40 -6.32 15.16 0.67
CA MET A 40 -6.90 15.77 -0.48
C MET A 40 -7.93 16.71 0.10
N GLY A 41 -7.60 17.99 0.22
CA GLY A 41 -8.44 18.91 0.98
C GLY A 41 -8.42 18.52 2.45
N ASP A 42 -9.58 18.23 2.99
CA ASP A 42 -9.69 17.83 4.40
C ASP A 42 -9.79 16.33 4.58
N VAL A 43 -9.69 15.56 3.51
CA VAL A 43 -9.92 14.12 3.55
C VAL A 43 -8.58 13.38 3.44
N ASP A 44 -8.35 12.43 4.33
CA ASP A 44 -7.17 11.58 4.26
C ASP A 44 -7.26 10.70 3.02
N ARG A 45 -6.12 10.49 2.37
CA ARG A 45 -6.03 9.61 1.21
C ARG A 45 -4.85 8.68 1.39
N ILE A 46 -5.06 7.40 1.08
CA ILE A 46 -4.00 6.40 1.10
C ILE A 46 -3.77 5.93 -0.32
N THR A 47 -2.54 6.02 -0.77
CA THR A 47 -2.14 5.49 -2.07
C THR A 47 -1.21 4.32 -1.85
N LEU A 48 -1.53 3.19 -2.44
CA LEU A 48 -0.68 2.00 -2.41
C LEU A 48 -0.08 1.81 -3.80
N LYS A 49 1.23 1.87 -3.88
CA LYS A 49 1.96 1.65 -5.12
C LYS A 49 2.54 0.25 -5.10
N VAL A 50 2.25 -0.53 -6.13
CA VAL A 50 2.73 -1.90 -6.23
C VAL A 50 3.35 -2.11 -7.60
N GLU A 51 4.17 -3.14 -7.71
CA GLU A 51 4.79 -3.53 -8.98
C GLU A 51 4.13 -4.81 -9.47
N LEU A 52 3.75 -4.82 -10.75
CA LEU A 52 3.31 -6.05 -11.39
C LEU A 52 4.52 -6.83 -11.85
N MET A 53 4.46 -8.16 -11.69
CA MET A 53 5.53 -9.01 -12.20
C MET A 53 5.58 -8.90 -13.72
N PRO A 54 6.76 -9.10 -14.32
CA PRO A 54 6.90 -8.99 -15.77
C PRO A 54 5.95 -9.95 -16.49
N GLY A 55 5.29 -9.44 -17.52
CA GLY A 55 4.40 -10.27 -18.31
C GLY A 55 3.04 -10.55 -17.69
N ARG A 56 2.70 -9.91 -16.60
CA ARG A 56 1.44 -10.18 -15.90
C ARG A 56 0.46 -9.00 -15.99
N GLN A 57 0.57 -8.16 -17.00
CA GLN A 57 -0.37 -7.07 -17.18
C GLN A 57 -1.78 -7.56 -17.48
N ASP A 58 -1.91 -8.79 -17.98
CA ASP A 58 -3.21 -9.36 -18.29
C ASP A 58 -4.06 -9.59 -17.04
N ILE A 59 -3.44 -9.72 -15.86
CA ILE A 59 -4.18 -9.96 -14.63
C ILE A 59 -4.33 -8.71 -13.80
N ARG A 60 -3.96 -7.55 -14.33
CA ARG A 60 -3.97 -6.31 -13.54
C ARG A 60 -5.33 -6.01 -12.93
N GLN A 61 -6.40 -6.17 -13.71
CA GLN A 61 -7.74 -5.89 -13.18
C GLN A 61 -8.13 -6.84 -12.06
N ALA A 62 -7.78 -8.12 -12.22
CA ALA A 62 -8.07 -9.09 -11.18
C ALA A 62 -7.29 -8.78 -9.91
N VAL A 63 -6.03 -8.41 -10.05
CA VAL A 63 -5.19 -8.07 -8.91
C VAL A 63 -5.72 -6.81 -8.22
N GLU A 64 -6.16 -5.84 -9.01
CA GLU A 64 -6.71 -4.61 -8.44
C GLU A 64 -7.94 -4.92 -7.58
N GLY A 65 -8.84 -5.76 -8.07
CA GLY A 65 -10.01 -6.15 -7.29
C GLY A 65 -9.64 -6.89 -6.03
N GLN A 66 -8.69 -7.82 -6.13
CA GLN A 66 -8.23 -8.56 -4.96
C GLN A 66 -7.62 -7.63 -3.92
N LEU A 67 -6.78 -6.70 -4.36
CA LEU A 67 -6.15 -5.76 -3.44
C LEU A 67 -7.19 -4.94 -2.71
N LYS A 68 -8.15 -4.38 -3.44
CA LYS A 68 -9.18 -3.55 -2.82
C LYS A 68 -9.99 -4.34 -1.80
N ASP A 69 -10.41 -5.55 -2.18
CA ASP A 69 -11.22 -6.37 -1.28
C ASP A 69 -10.45 -6.78 -0.04
N GLN A 70 -9.23 -7.26 -0.23
CA GLN A 70 -8.43 -7.73 0.90
C GLN A 70 -8.04 -6.60 1.83
N LEU A 71 -7.69 -5.45 1.28
CA LEU A 71 -7.34 -4.29 2.10
C LEU A 71 -8.55 -3.81 2.88
N ARG A 72 -9.72 -3.81 2.26
CA ARG A 72 -10.94 -3.40 2.97
C ARG A 72 -11.26 -4.36 4.10
N LEU A 73 -11.13 -5.66 3.86
CA LEU A 73 -11.38 -6.64 4.90
C LEU A 73 -10.37 -6.54 6.03
N LYS A 74 -9.12 -6.30 5.70
CA LYS A 74 -8.05 -6.31 6.69
C LYS A 74 -7.96 -5.00 7.45
N THR A 75 -8.17 -3.87 6.79
CA THR A 75 -7.92 -2.56 7.40
C THR A 75 -9.15 -1.68 7.50
N ASN A 76 -10.25 -2.07 6.84
CA ASN A 76 -11.49 -1.30 6.81
C ASN A 76 -11.30 0.08 6.17
N LEU A 77 -10.37 0.20 5.24
CA LEU A 77 -10.07 1.44 4.56
C LEU A 77 -10.08 1.24 3.05
N GLY A 78 -10.38 2.31 2.32
CA GLY A 78 -10.27 2.32 0.87
C GLY A 78 -8.92 2.88 0.44
N TYR A 79 -8.41 2.41 -0.67
CA TYR A 79 -7.09 2.78 -1.16
C TYR A 79 -7.16 3.21 -2.60
N HIS A 80 -6.31 4.19 -2.94
CA HIS A 80 -6.00 4.52 -4.32
C HIS A 80 -4.83 3.64 -4.73
N LEU A 81 -4.97 2.88 -5.81
CA LEU A 81 -3.94 1.93 -6.22
C LEU A 81 -3.21 2.46 -7.44
N GLU A 82 -1.89 2.32 -7.43
CA GLU A 82 -1.03 2.63 -8.58
C GLU A 82 -0.21 1.40 -8.91
N PHE A 83 -0.23 1.01 -10.18
CA PHE A 83 0.54 -0.12 -10.64
C PHE A 83 1.75 0.38 -11.42
N HIS A 84 2.91 -0.12 -11.05
CA HIS A 84 4.18 0.24 -11.66
C HIS A 84 4.81 -0.98 -12.29
N GLU A 85 5.70 -0.75 -13.22
CA GLU A 85 6.44 -1.85 -13.83
C GLU A 85 7.41 -2.43 -12.84
N TYR A 86 7.77 -3.69 -13.06
CA TYR A 86 8.66 -4.40 -12.17
C TYR A 86 10.00 -3.67 -12.07
N GLU A 87 10.49 -3.57 -10.85
CA GLU A 87 11.77 -2.95 -10.52
C GLU A 87 11.82 -1.44 -10.74
N THR A 88 10.67 -0.77 -10.78
CA THR A 88 10.66 0.69 -10.89
C THR A 88 10.52 1.39 -9.55
N LEU A 89 10.00 0.71 -8.53
CA LEU A 89 9.89 1.31 -7.21
C LEU A 89 11.23 1.22 -6.47
N PRO A 90 11.51 2.17 -5.56
CA PRO A 90 12.74 2.11 -4.80
C PRO A 90 12.83 0.83 -3.97
N ARG A 91 14.04 0.33 -3.80
CA ARG A 91 14.29 -0.83 -2.96
C ARG A 91 14.73 -0.34 -1.59
N TYR A 92 13.91 -0.60 -0.59
CA TYR A 92 14.18 -0.10 0.75
C TYR A 92 14.80 -1.19 1.61
N ASP A 93 15.89 -0.85 2.28
CA ASP A 93 16.52 -1.75 3.23
C ASP A 93 15.72 -1.83 4.51
N VAL A 94 15.00 -0.77 4.84
CA VAL A 94 14.22 -0.68 6.07
C VAL A 94 12.74 -0.61 5.71
N LYS A 95 11.96 -1.53 6.25
CA LYS A 95 10.53 -1.61 5.90
C LYS A 95 9.78 -0.34 6.23
N ALA A 96 10.17 0.36 7.29
CA ALA A 96 9.47 1.58 7.69
C ALA A 96 9.50 2.65 6.61
N LYS A 97 10.51 2.62 5.73
CA LYS A 97 10.60 3.62 4.67
C LYS A 97 9.58 3.42 3.57
N ARG A 98 8.94 2.25 3.53
CA ARG A 98 7.89 2.01 2.54
C ARG A 98 6.59 2.75 2.88
N PHE A 99 6.44 3.17 4.13
CA PHE A 99 5.22 3.84 4.58
C PHE A 99 5.54 5.31 4.82
N LYS A 100 4.95 6.17 4.03
CA LYS A 100 5.21 7.61 4.10
C LYS A 100 3.93 8.35 4.46
N ASP A 101 3.95 9.04 5.60
CA ASP A 101 2.81 9.83 6.02
C ASP A 101 3.14 11.29 5.80
N LEU A 102 2.55 11.88 4.78
CA LEU A 102 2.83 13.25 4.39
C LEU A 102 1.91 14.26 5.03
N ARG A 103 0.98 13.81 5.87
CA ARG A 103 0.03 14.73 6.50
C ARG A 103 0.67 15.58 7.58
N LYS A 104 1.76 15.10 8.14
CA LYS A 104 2.46 15.84 9.19
C LYS A 104 3.47 16.76 8.58
N ALA A 105 2.97 17.75 7.92
CA ALA A 105 3.84 18.71 7.28
C ALA A 105 4.11 19.84 8.24
N HIS A 106 5.09 19.72 9.06
CA HIS A 106 5.50 20.83 9.92
C HIS A 106 6.74 20.54 10.70
#